data_958218ddcd46f9a9f4169a1d615c9f0f
#
_entry.id   958218ddcd46f9a9f4169a1d615c9f0f
#
_cell.length_a   1.000
_cell.length_b   1.000
_cell.length_c   1.000
_cell.angle_alpha   90.00
_cell.angle_beta   90.00
_cell.angle_gamma   90.00
#
_symmetry.space_group_name_H-M   'P 1'
#
loop_
_entity.id
_entity.type
_entity.pdbx_description
1 polymer ?
#
loop_
_entity_poly.entity_id
_entity_poly.type
_entity_poly.pdbx_seq_one_letter_code
_entity_poly.pdbx_strand_id
1 'polypeptide(L)'
;MLPFDAAGQCNKKTRLFLFLDALGFIPKPLHRCAIPVLKSPYTITIPPKKDEGVLQNLTYIEKDEALKADSNLVPLFGGYQTLQQREESFRIKRHMKVHCGFVGNSGADIDPHDKSFLRKCQFVVASGIFDGYDRPHQPSNISELSQNIFCFVLMIDGKSLSNIKSWVNITEDGNGGKWAGIWRLVLLRNLPYDEPRRNGKVPKLLTHRIFPEAQYSIWIDGKMELVIDPLLLLERYLWRGGHSFAIARHKHHRSIFEEADANKRRKRYARPLIDKHMEQYREEGMEPWSSKKLPYITSDVPEGAIIIREHTPLSNLFCCLWFNEVNRFTPRDQLSFGYVVYRLNGSFLFWMFPNCEYNSLFILHKHTREHSSKVEWVKSLDELKDTGVMLERRGGIGLLTRDVVAIIDKGSNSTGLPVNY
;
A
#
# COMPACT_ATOMS: atom_id res chain seq x y z
N MET A 1 -3.41 -21.11 34.52
CA MET A 1 -3.04 -22.32 35.26
C MET A 1 -2.57 -23.36 34.26
N LEU A 2 -1.35 -23.81 34.34
CA LEU A 2 -0.83 -24.91 33.50
C LEU A 2 -1.35 -26.24 34.12
N PRO A 3 -1.81 -27.20 33.32
CA PRO A 3 -2.28 -28.46 33.80
C PRO A 3 -1.10 -29.32 34.23
N PHE A 4 -0.94 -29.51 35.53
CA PHE A 4 -0.06 -30.51 36.11
C PHE A 4 -0.87 -31.79 36.38
N ASP A 5 -0.21 -32.96 36.28
CA ASP A 5 -0.82 -34.20 36.70
C ASP A 5 -0.87 -34.31 38.26
N ALA A 6 -1.53 -35.35 38.77
CA ALA A 6 -1.70 -35.54 40.20
C ALA A 6 -0.39 -35.74 41.00
N ALA A 7 0.76 -35.84 40.30
CA ALA A 7 2.10 -35.97 40.89
C ALA A 7 2.92 -34.67 40.72
N GLY A 8 2.35 -33.58 40.22
CA GLY A 8 3.04 -32.30 40.01
C GLY A 8 4.04 -32.31 38.86
N GLN A 9 4.03 -33.33 38.00
CA GLN A 9 4.92 -33.42 36.84
C GLN A 9 4.23 -32.93 35.56
N CYS A 10 4.95 -32.15 34.74
CA CYS A 10 4.49 -31.70 33.47
C CYS A 10 4.35 -32.87 32.47
N ASN A 11 3.15 -33.10 31.97
CA ASN A 11 2.84 -34.18 31.02
C ASN A 11 3.78 -34.11 29.79
N LYS A 12 4.19 -35.30 29.26
CA LYS A 12 5.06 -35.40 28.06
C LYS A 12 4.54 -34.62 26.87
N LYS A 13 3.20 -34.57 26.64
CA LYS A 13 2.59 -33.77 25.60
C LYS A 13 2.79 -32.27 25.85
N THR A 14 2.66 -31.82 27.10
CA THR A 14 2.88 -30.41 27.47
C THR A 14 4.35 -30.01 27.33
N ARG A 15 5.29 -30.93 27.70
CA ARG A 15 6.73 -30.70 27.49
C ARG A 15 7.09 -30.61 26.02
N LEU A 16 6.54 -31.47 25.17
CA LEU A 16 6.75 -31.43 23.72
C LEU A 16 6.17 -30.12 23.11
N PHE A 17 4.99 -29.71 23.58
CA PHE A 17 4.35 -28.46 23.13
C PHE A 17 5.18 -27.24 23.50
N LEU A 18 5.66 -27.14 24.75
CA LEU A 18 6.53 -26.08 25.22
C LEU A 18 7.89 -26.06 24.48
N PHE A 19 8.44 -27.24 24.19
CA PHE A 19 9.68 -27.37 23.43
C PHE A 19 9.51 -26.93 21.99
N LEU A 20 8.42 -27.32 21.33
CA LEU A 20 8.09 -26.86 19.94
C LEU A 20 7.78 -25.36 19.88
N ASP A 21 7.15 -24.80 20.91
CA ASP A 21 6.93 -23.35 21.03
C ASP A 21 8.26 -22.59 21.19
N ALA A 22 9.16 -23.09 22.05
CA ALA A 22 10.49 -22.53 22.25
C ALA A 22 11.35 -22.57 20.97
N LEU A 23 11.16 -23.58 20.11
CA LEU A 23 11.81 -23.71 18.81
C LEU A 23 11.11 -22.93 17.70
N GLY A 24 9.98 -22.27 17.98
CA GLY A 24 9.24 -21.51 17.01
C GLY A 24 8.45 -22.34 16.00
N PHE A 25 8.29 -23.66 16.21
CA PHE A 25 7.51 -24.54 15.35
C PHE A 25 5.99 -24.41 15.54
N ILE A 26 5.55 -23.88 16.69
CA ILE A 26 4.13 -23.62 16.94
C ILE A 26 3.85 -22.16 16.62
N PRO A 27 2.97 -21.87 15.63
CA PRO A 27 2.58 -20.51 15.35
C PRO A 27 1.94 -19.90 16.61
N LYS A 28 2.54 -18.84 17.15
CA LYS A 28 1.91 -18.10 18.26
C LYS A 28 0.56 -17.58 17.79
N PRO A 29 -0.51 -17.80 18.55
CA PRO A 29 -1.82 -17.27 18.18
C PRO A 29 -1.73 -15.77 18.01
N LEU A 30 -2.41 -15.23 16.97
CA LEU A 30 -2.50 -13.79 16.75
C LEU A 30 -3.17 -13.16 17.97
N HIS A 31 -2.49 -12.19 18.58
CA HIS A 31 -3.12 -11.41 19.65
C HIS A 31 -4.25 -10.57 19.04
N ARG A 32 -5.48 -10.84 19.49
CA ARG A 32 -6.70 -10.12 19.09
C ARG A 32 -7.24 -9.35 20.27
N CYS A 33 -7.81 -8.18 20.02
CA CYS A 33 -8.55 -7.42 21.03
C CYS A 33 -9.93 -7.05 20.47
N ALA A 34 -10.85 -6.79 21.38
CA ALA A 34 -12.18 -6.32 21.00
C ALA A 34 -12.07 -4.97 20.28
N ILE A 35 -12.82 -4.84 19.19
CA ILE A 35 -12.93 -3.57 18.48
C ILE A 35 -14.24 -2.90 18.95
N PRO A 36 -14.17 -1.69 19.48
CA PRO A 36 -15.36 -1.00 19.98
C PRO A 36 -16.16 -0.38 18.81
N VAL A 37 -16.71 -1.23 17.94
CA VAL A 37 -17.63 -0.85 16.88
C VAL A 37 -19.07 -0.74 17.39
N LEU A 38 -19.92 -0.02 16.67
CA LEU A 38 -21.37 0.02 16.95
C LEU A 38 -21.99 -1.36 16.68
N LYS A 39 -23.13 -1.62 17.33
CA LYS A 39 -23.82 -2.93 17.21
C LYS A 39 -24.45 -3.12 15.83
N SER A 40 -24.79 -2.04 15.14
CA SER A 40 -25.48 -2.09 13.85
C SER A 40 -25.03 -0.96 12.93
N PRO A 41 -24.73 -1.23 11.65
CA PRO A 41 -24.41 -0.20 10.66
C PRO A 41 -25.62 0.68 10.33
N TYR A 42 -26.86 0.20 10.55
CA TYR A 42 -28.09 0.95 10.28
C TYR A 42 -28.33 2.14 11.22
N THR A 43 -27.57 2.23 12.33
CA THR A 43 -27.62 3.37 13.26
C THR A 43 -26.61 4.46 12.92
N ILE A 44 -25.83 4.29 11.86
CA ILE A 44 -24.78 5.22 11.49
C ILE A 44 -25.37 6.34 10.62
N THR A 45 -25.07 7.58 11.01
CA THR A 45 -25.30 8.75 10.16
C THR A 45 -23.98 9.10 9.46
N ILE A 46 -23.98 9.13 8.14
CA ILE A 46 -22.81 9.53 7.34
C ILE A 46 -22.58 11.03 7.58
N PRO A 47 -21.40 11.43 8.08
CA PRO A 47 -21.14 12.84 8.35
C PRO A 47 -21.09 13.65 7.05
N PRO A 48 -21.40 14.94 7.10
CA PRO A 48 -21.21 15.83 5.96
C PRO A 48 -19.72 15.92 5.62
N LYS A 49 -19.43 16.23 4.37
CA LYS A 49 -18.05 16.47 3.92
C LYS A 49 -17.44 17.60 4.75
N LYS A 50 -16.24 17.38 5.28
CA LYS A 50 -15.54 18.39 6.07
C LYS A 50 -15.04 19.53 5.18
N ASP A 51 -14.92 20.72 5.80
CA ASP A 51 -14.25 21.85 5.18
C ASP A 51 -12.80 21.49 4.87
N GLU A 52 -12.33 21.94 3.72
CA GLU A 52 -10.97 21.72 3.27
C GLU A 52 -10.00 22.54 4.12
N GLY A 53 -8.93 21.88 4.56
CA GLY A 53 -7.86 22.52 5.32
C GLY A 53 -6.99 23.46 4.46
N VAL A 54 -5.72 23.58 4.81
CA VAL A 54 -4.75 24.45 4.10
C VAL A 54 -4.66 24.11 2.61
N LEU A 55 -4.65 22.83 2.23
CA LEU A 55 -4.67 22.38 0.83
C LEU A 55 -6.11 22.26 0.36
N GLN A 56 -6.52 23.15 -0.54
CA GLN A 56 -7.88 23.20 -1.09
C GLN A 56 -8.00 22.54 -2.46
N ASN A 57 -6.96 22.64 -3.30
CA ASN A 57 -7.00 22.04 -4.62
C ASN A 57 -5.72 21.27 -4.92
N LEU A 58 -5.88 19.98 -5.22
CA LEU A 58 -4.82 19.08 -5.65
C LEU A 58 -5.08 18.61 -7.06
N THR A 59 -4.14 18.88 -7.95
CA THR A 59 -4.16 18.42 -9.35
C THR A 59 -2.92 17.56 -9.61
N TYR A 60 -2.96 16.80 -10.70
CA TYR A 60 -1.92 15.79 -10.97
C TYR A 60 -1.21 16.10 -12.29
N ILE A 61 0.07 15.77 -12.36
CA ILE A 61 0.86 15.84 -13.58
C ILE A 61 0.47 14.66 -14.46
N GLU A 62 -0.27 14.92 -15.52
CA GLU A 62 -0.71 13.91 -16.50
C GLU A 62 0.18 13.86 -17.74
N LYS A 63 0.86 14.96 -18.04
CA LYS A 63 1.87 15.06 -19.12
C LYS A 63 3.14 15.61 -18.52
N ASP A 64 4.22 14.85 -18.66
CA ASP A 64 5.51 15.23 -18.12
C ASP A 64 6.22 16.23 -19.04
N GLU A 65 6.75 17.30 -18.46
CA GLU A 65 7.49 18.32 -19.21
C GLU A 65 8.79 17.77 -19.81
N ALA A 66 9.41 16.78 -19.13
CA ALA A 66 10.59 16.11 -19.65
C ALA A 66 10.34 15.44 -21.02
N LEU A 67 9.14 14.88 -21.20
CA LEU A 67 8.73 14.24 -22.46
C LEU A 67 8.50 15.25 -23.60
N LYS A 68 8.27 16.51 -23.26
CA LYS A 68 8.19 17.58 -24.27
C LYS A 68 9.58 18.06 -24.68
N ALA A 69 10.52 18.07 -23.74
CA ALA A 69 11.90 18.50 -23.97
C ALA A 69 12.72 17.48 -24.76
N ASP A 70 12.46 16.19 -24.58
CA ASP A 70 13.13 15.10 -25.29
C ASP A 70 12.11 14.06 -25.77
N SER A 71 11.90 14.00 -27.08
CA SER A 71 10.99 13.06 -27.74
C SER A 71 11.43 11.59 -27.66
N ASN A 72 12.68 11.31 -27.27
CA ASN A 72 13.20 9.95 -27.08
C ASN A 72 12.88 9.38 -25.71
N LEU A 73 12.44 10.21 -24.77
CA LEU A 73 12.03 9.74 -23.45
C LEU A 73 10.72 8.98 -23.53
N VAL A 74 10.62 7.93 -22.73
CA VAL A 74 9.44 7.08 -22.64
C VAL A 74 8.63 7.46 -21.40
N PRO A 75 7.28 7.54 -21.48
CA PRO A 75 6.46 7.87 -20.33
C PRO A 75 6.68 6.91 -19.18
N LEU A 76 7.18 7.40 -18.05
CA LEU A 76 7.25 6.66 -16.79
C LEU A 76 5.93 6.80 -16.05
N PHE A 77 5.49 5.75 -15.35
CA PHE A 77 4.21 5.74 -14.64
C PHE A 77 4.16 6.82 -13.55
N GLY A 78 5.24 7.00 -12.80
CA GLY A 78 5.39 8.06 -11.81
C GLY A 78 5.77 9.43 -12.39
N GLY A 79 6.16 9.49 -13.65
CA GLY A 79 6.75 10.66 -14.30
C GLY A 79 8.22 10.90 -13.93
N TYR A 80 8.84 11.86 -14.61
CA TYR A 80 10.22 12.30 -14.38
C TYR A 80 10.27 13.41 -13.33
N GLN A 81 10.14 13.04 -12.06
CA GLN A 81 10.17 14.00 -10.95
C GLN A 81 11.60 14.43 -10.63
N THR A 82 11.95 15.71 -10.82
CA THR A 82 13.25 16.26 -10.40
C THR A 82 13.35 16.31 -8.87
N LEU A 83 14.57 16.41 -8.34
CA LEU A 83 14.78 16.59 -6.90
C LEU A 83 14.11 17.86 -6.37
N GLN A 84 14.16 18.95 -7.11
CA GLN A 84 13.47 20.18 -6.76
C GLN A 84 11.94 19.98 -6.69
N GLN A 85 11.33 19.33 -7.68
CA GLN A 85 9.89 19.03 -7.69
C GLN A 85 9.51 18.11 -6.52
N ARG A 86 10.36 17.13 -6.19
CA ARG A 86 10.18 16.28 -5.01
C ARG A 86 10.18 17.11 -3.73
N GLU A 87 11.18 17.98 -3.54
CA GLU A 87 11.28 18.87 -2.38
C GLU A 87 10.07 19.81 -2.26
N GLU A 88 9.65 20.40 -3.37
CA GLU A 88 8.49 21.29 -3.41
C GLU A 88 7.18 20.57 -3.12
N SER A 89 7.05 19.30 -3.49
CA SER A 89 5.84 18.51 -3.26
C SER A 89 5.53 18.26 -1.78
N PHE A 90 6.53 18.36 -0.89
CA PHE A 90 6.35 18.28 0.57
C PHE A 90 5.94 19.62 1.21
N ARG A 91 6.02 20.75 0.49
CA ARG A 91 5.64 22.07 0.99
C ARG A 91 4.17 22.35 0.68
N ILE A 92 3.30 22.10 1.66
CA ILE A 92 1.86 22.26 1.46
C ILE A 92 1.51 23.71 1.14
N LYS A 93 0.77 23.90 0.04
CA LYS A 93 0.23 25.18 -0.45
C LYS A 93 -1.27 25.02 -0.66
N ARG A 94 -1.98 26.12 -0.77
CA ARG A 94 -3.43 26.13 -1.02
C ARG A 94 -3.83 25.39 -2.31
N HIS A 95 -3.02 25.50 -3.35
CA HIS A 95 -3.16 24.82 -4.63
C HIS A 95 -1.87 24.12 -4.97
N MET A 96 -1.95 22.83 -5.28
CA MET A 96 -0.77 22.03 -5.62
C MET A 96 -1.01 21.22 -6.90
N LYS A 97 0.07 21.04 -7.67
CA LYS A 97 0.14 20.11 -8.78
C LYS A 97 1.33 19.19 -8.57
N VAL A 98 1.09 17.88 -8.50
CA VAL A 98 2.11 16.91 -8.08
C VAL A 98 2.17 15.70 -9.01
N HIS A 99 3.30 15.02 -9.05
CA HIS A 99 3.41 13.68 -9.60
C HIS A 99 2.59 12.71 -8.73
N CYS A 100 1.78 11.85 -9.37
CA CYS A 100 0.89 10.92 -8.69
C CYS A 100 0.49 9.72 -9.55
N GLY A 101 1.45 9.14 -10.25
CA GLY A 101 1.20 8.06 -11.20
C GLY A 101 0.32 8.48 -12.39
N PHE A 102 0.00 7.53 -13.25
CA PHE A 102 -0.92 7.70 -14.38
C PHE A 102 -0.53 8.82 -15.34
N VAL A 103 0.76 9.04 -15.55
CA VAL A 103 1.25 9.90 -16.65
C VAL A 103 0.76 9.29 -17.97
N GLY A 104 0.34 10.13 -18.91
CA GLY A 104 -0.32 9.67 -20.14
C GLY A 104 0.47 8.59 -20.89
N ASN A 105 -0.20 7.54 -21.27
CA ASN A 105 0.35 6.37 -21.97
C ASN A 105 1.41 5.56 -21.20
N SER A 106 1.49 5.70 -19.88
CA SER A 106 2.50 5.02 -19.05
C SER A 106 2.07 3.66 -18.49
N GLY A 107 0.82 3.27 -18.65
CA GLY A 107 0.31 1.95 -18.23
C GLY A 107 -0.77 1.99 -17.16
N ALA A 108 -1.06 0.81 -16.62
CA ALA A 108 -2.21 0.55 -15.74
C ALA A 108 -3.56 0.92 -16.39
N ASP A 109 -3.72 0.55 -17.66
CA ASP A 109 -4.90 0.86 -18.43
C ASP A 109 -6.12 0.09 -17.93
N ILE A 110 -7.25 0.76 -17.84
CA ILE A 110 -8.54 0.20 -17.43
C ILE A 110 -9.51 0.32 -18.60
N ASP A 111 -10.30 -0.70 -18.84
CA ASP A 111 -11.29 -0.72 -19.90
C ASP A 111 -12.35 0.41 -19.70
N PRO A 112 -12.88 1.02 -20.77
CA PRO A 112 -13.81 2.14 -20.66
C PRO A 112 -15.07 1.85 -19.85
N HIS A 113 -15.62 0.63 -19.94
CA HIS A 113 -16.80 0.25 -19.17
C HIS A 113 -16.48 0.13 -17.66
N ASP A 114 -15.30 -0.38 -17.29
CA ASP A 114 -14.85 -0.41 -15.90
C ASP A 114 -14.57 1.02 -15.40
N LYS A 115 -13.96 1.89 -16.21
CA LYS A 115 -13.80 3.31 -15.84
C LYS A 115 -15.14 3.99 -15.56
N SER A 116 -16.18 3.68 -16.34
CA SER A 116 -17.52 4.21 -16.10
C SER A 116 -18.12 3.72 -14.79
N PHE A 117 -17.90 2.45 -14.45
CA PHE A 117 -18.32 1.90 -13.15
C PHE A 117 -17.57 2.57 -11.98
N LEU A 118 -16.24 2.64 -12.06
CA LEU A 118 -15.38 3.17 -11.00
C LEU A 118 -15.68 4.64 -10.66
N ARG A 119 -16.09 5.44 -11.65
CA ARG A 119 -16.51 6.84 -11.45
C ARG A 119 -17.81 6.98 -10.64
N LYS A 120 -18.62 5.94 -10.52
CA LYS A 120 -19.86 5.99 -9.73
C LYS A 120 -19.64 5.63 -8.26
N CYS A 121 -18.49 5.07 -7.93
CA CYS A 121 -18.17 4.55 -6.61
C CYS A 121 -17.78 5.68 -5.65
N GLN A 122 -18.64 5.97 -4.68
CA GLN A 122 -18.38 6.96 -3.62
C GLN A 122 -17.77 6.32 -2.37
N PHE A 123 -18.18 5.10 -2.05
CA PHE A 123 -17.65 4.28 -0.96
C PHE A 123 -17.02 3.04 -1.56
N VAL A 124 -15.78 2.75 -1.21
CA VAL A 124 -15.00 1.71 -1.88
C VAL A 124 -14.35 0.78 -0.88
N VAL A 125 -14.52 -0.53 -1.07
CA VAL A 125 -13.62 -1.55 -0.54
C VAL A 125 -12.79 -2.05 -1.70
N ALA A 126 -11.49 -1.79 -1.68
CA ALA A 126 -10.57 -2.13 -2.76
C ALA A 126 -9.55 -3.17 -2.32
N SER A 127 -9.23 -4.08 -3.21
CA SER A 127 -8.16 -5.06 -3.06
C SER A 127 -7.41 -5.26 -4.38
N GLY A 128 -6.30 -6.01 -4.37
CA GLY A 128 -5.56 -6.28 -5.60
C GLY A 128 -4.76 -7.57 -5.53
N ILE A 129 -4.76 -8.32 -6.63
CA ILE A 129 -4.00 -9.56 -6.81
C ILE A 129 -3.25 -9.48 -8.14
N PHE A 130 -1.93 -9.58 -8.09
CA PHE A 130 -1.06 -9.53 -9.24
C PHE A 130 -0.16 -10.76 -9.30
N ASP A 131 0.17 -11.21 -10.51
CA ASP A 131 0.99 -12.39 -10.78
C ASP A 131 0.39 -13.71 -10.22
N GLY A 132 -0.92 -13.73 -9.97
CA GLY A 132 -1.60 -14.89 -9.39
C GLY A 132 -1.14 -15.24 -7.98
N TYR A 133 -0.73 -14.24 -7.19
CA TYR A 133 -0.07 -14.45 -5.90
C TYR A 133 -1.01 -14.92 -4.79
N ASP A 134 -2.26 -14.49 -4.82
CA ASP A 134 -3.28 -14.79 -3.82
C ASP A 134 -4.59 -15.29 -4.46
N ARG A 135 -5.45 -15.89 -3.63
CA ARG A 135 -6.86 -16.18 -3.97
C ARG A 135 -7.74 -15.04 -3.45
N PRO A 136 -8.78 -14.67 -4.18
CA PRO A 136 -9.79 -13.75 -3.64
C PRO A 136 -10.59 -14.44 -2.53
N HIS A 137 -10.77 -13.71 -1.43
CA HIS A 137 -11.62 -14.15 -0.32
C HIS A 137 -12.85 -13.26 -0.25
N GLN A 138 -14.01 -13.88 0.00
CA GLN A 138 -15.25 -13.11 0.13
C GLN A 138 -15.31 -12.47 1.50
N PRO A 139 -15.58 -11.16 1.60
CA PRO A 139 -15.87 -10.53 2.89
C PRO A 139 -17.07 -11.19 3.56
N SER A 140 -17.04 -11.31 4.87
CA SER A 140 -18.14 -11.86 5.66
C SER A 140 -18.73 -10.80 6.61
N ASN A 141 -19.94 -11.02 7.10
CA ASN A 141 -20.67 -10.08 7.99
C ASN A 141 -20.90 -8.69 7.37
N ILE A 142 -21.11 -8.63 6.07
CA ILE A 142 -21.42 -7.38 5.35
C ILE A 142 -22.94 -7.20 5.31
N SER A 143 -23.43 -6.11 5.87
CA SER A 143 -24.86 -5.77 5.85
C SER A 143 -25.35 -5.48 4.43
N GLU A 144 -26.65 -5.66 4.21
CA GLU A 144 -27.28 -5.27 2.94
C GLU A 144 -27.10 -3.77 2.66
N LEU A 145 -27.16 -2.93 3.69
CA LEU A 145 -26.88 -1.49 3.58
C LEU A 145 -25.49 -1.26 2.99
N SER A 146 -24.46 -1.91 3.53
CA SER A 146 -23.09 -1.76 3.05
C SER A 146 -22.89 -2.37 1.65
N GLN A 147 -23.57 -3.46 1.33
CA GLN A 147 -23.53 -4.02 -0.04
C GLN A 147 -24.10 -3.06 -1.07
N ASN A 148 -25.11 -2.26 -0.69
CA ASN A 148 -25.76 -1.31 -1.59
C ASN A 148 -24.96 0.00 -1.77
N ILE A 149 -24.20 0.44 -0.76
CA ILE A 149 -23.47 1.72 -0.83
C ILE A 149 -21.99 1.58 -1.19
N PHE A 150 -21.37 0.42 -0.94
CA PHE A 150 -19.97 0.20 -1.26
C PHE A 150 -19.78 -0.49 -2.62
N CYS A 151 -18.84 0.00 -3.39
CA CYS A 151 -18.26 -0.77 -4.48
C CYS A 151 -17.15 -1.67 -3.91
N PHE A 152 -17.30 -2.98 -4.05
CA PHE A 152 -16.24 -3.95 -3.73
C PHE A 152 -15.48 -4.24 -5.01
N VAL A 153 -14.22 -3.79 -5.10
CA VAL A 153 -13.44 -3.89 -6.33
C VAL A 153 -12.12 -4.62 -6.10
N LEU A 154 -11.89 -5.65 -6.90
CA LEU A 154 -10.65 -6.40 -6.93
C LEU A 154 -9.91 -6.10 -8.23
N MET A 155 -8.76 -5.39 -8.12
CA MET A 155 -7.90 -5.09 -9.25
C MET A 155 -6.93 -6.21 -9.50
N ILE A 156 -6.82 -6.65 -10.76
CA ILE A 156 -6.09 -7.85 -11.14
C ILE A 156 -5.33 -7.65 -12.45
N ASP A 157 -4.33 -8.48 -12.67
CA ASP A 157 -3.68 -8.66 -13.97
C ASP A 157 -4.24 -9.87 -14.73
N GLY A 158 -3.81 -10.05 -15.99
CA GLY A 158 -4.27 -11.16 -16.83
C GLY A 158 -3.96 -12.54 -16.25
N LYS A 159 -2.80 -12.70 -15.58
CA LYS A 159 -2.41 -13.95 -14.93
C LYS A 159 -3.28 -14.26 -13.72
N SER A 160 -3.56 -13.26 -12.91
CA SER A 160 -4.46 -13.39 -11.75
C SER A 160 -5.88 -13.74 -12.21
N LEU A 161 -6.38 -13.10 -13.28
CA LEU A 161 -7.69 -13.45 -13.85
C LEU A 161 -7.76 -14.91 -14.27
N SER A 162 -6.71 -15.42 -14.95
CA SER A 162 -6.66 -16.84 -15.36
C SER A 162 -6.69 -17.80 -14.17
N ASN A 163 -5.95 -17.46 -13.09
CA ASN A 163 -5.94 -18.27 -11.88
C ASN A 163 -7.30 -18.20 -11.14
N ILE A 164 -7.90 -17.02 -11.04
CA ILE A 164 -9.20 -16.85 -10.35
C ILE A 164 -10.29 -17.68 -11.02
N LYS A 165 -10.31 -17.74 -12.34
CA LYS A 165 -11.26 -18.59 -13.11
C LYS A 165 -11.22 -20.07 -12.72
N SER A 166 -10.05 -20.56 -12.26
CA SER A 166 -9.92 -21.96 -11.81
C SER A 166 -10.38 -22.19 -10.36
N TRP A 167 -10.58 -21.12 -9.59
CA TRP A 167 -10.90 -21.21 -8.16
C TRP A 167 -12.32 -20.76 -7.83
N VAL A 168 -12.87 -19.83 -8.60
CA VAL A 168 -14.16 -19.18 -8.32
C VAL A 168 -14.94 -19.03 -9.61
N ASN A 169 -16.25 -19.25 -9.53
CA ASN A 169 -17.13 -18.95 -10.66
C ASN A 169 -17.16 -17.44 -10.92
N ILE A 170 -16.85 -17.05 -12.15
CA ILE A 170 -16.93 -15.65 -12.59
C ILE A 170 -18.22 -15.49 -13.37
N THR A 171 -19.04 -14.54 -12.97
CA THR A 171 -20.24 -14.11 -13.68
C THR A 171 -19.98 -12.80 -14.42
N GLU A 172 -20.74 -12.55 -15.48
CA GLU A 172 -20.71 -11.29 -16.22
C GLU A 172 -22.08 -10.61 -16.12
N ASP A 173 -22.06 -9.29 -15.90
CA ASP A 173 -23.27 -8.47 -15.97
C ASP A 173 -23.57 -8.05 -17.42
N GLY A 174 -24.78 -7.48 -17.67
CA GLY A 174 -25.21 -7.07 -19.00
C GLY A 174 -24.35 -6.00 -19.68
N ASN A 175 -23.39 -5.41 -18.95
CA ASN A 175 -22.46 -4.38 -19.42
C ASN A 175 -21.02 -4.92 -19.61
N GLY A 176 -20.82 -6.24 -19.56
CA GLY A 176 -19.51 -6.88 -19.69
C GLY A 176 -18.63 -6.84 -18.44
N GLY A 177 -19.21 -6.45 -17.32
CA GLY A 177 -18.52 -6.43 -16.03
C GLY A 177 -18.38 -7.82 -15.42
N LYS A 178 -17.17 -8.14 -14.95
CA LYS A 178 -16.85 -9.45 -14.36
C LYS A 178 -16.93 -9.42 -12.84
N TRP A 179 -17.55 -10.45 -12.27
CA TRP A 179 -17.76 -10.56 -10.84
C TRP A 179 -17.31 -11.92 -10.30
N ALA A 180 -16.70 -11.89 -9.13
CA ALA A 180 -16.38 -13.07 -8.34
C ALA A 180 -17.03 -12.91 -6.95
N GLY A 181 -18.23 -13.42 -6.77
CA GLY A 181 -19.06 -13.12 -5.60
C GLY A 181 -19.38 -11.63 -5.51
N ILE A 182 -19.07 -10.98 -4.37
CA ILE A 182 -19.28 -9.53 -4.18
C ILE A 182 -18.24 -8.66 -4.95
N TRP A 183 -17.11 -9.25 -5.36
CA TRP A 183 -16.02 -8.51 -5.99
C TRP A 183 -16.26 -8.23 -7.46
N ARG A 184 -16.32 -6.95 -7.84
CA ARG A 184 -16.14 -6.53 -9.22
C ARG A 184 -14.68 -6.71 -9.61
N LEU A 185 -14.38 -7.53 -10.61
CA LEU A 185 -13.04 -7.75 -11.13
C LEU A 185 -12.70 -6.66 -12.15
N VAL A 186 -11.66 -5.88 -11.88
CA VAL A 186 -11.16 -4.83 -12.79
C VAL A 186 -9.78 -5.23 -13.28
N LEU A 187 -9.66 -5.45 -14.60
CA LEU A 187 -8.42 -5.84 -15.22
C LEU A 187 -7.54 -4.62 -15.50
N LEU A 188 -6.36 -4.56 -14.90
CA LEU A 188 -5.32 -3.60 -15.23
C LEU A 188 -4.45 -4.16 -16.36
N ARG A 189 -4.46 -3.49 -17.50
CA ARG A 189 -3.65 -3.84 -18.67
C ARG A 189 -2.38 -2.99 -18.72
N ASN A 190 -1.43 -3.40 -19.54
CA ASN A 190 -0.18 -2.65 -19.73
C ASN A 190 0.44 -2.24 -18.39
N LEU A 191 0.67 -3.23 -17.54
CA LEU A 191 1.22 -2.97 -16.20
C LEU A 191 2.55 -2.19 -16.31
N PRO A 192 2.73 -1.14 -15.49
CA PRO A 192 3.90 -0.27 -15.61
C PRO A 192 5.21 -0.90 -15.15
N TYR A 193 5.16 -1.97 -14.36
CA TYR A 193 6.34 -2.61 -13.79
C TYR A 193 6.38 -4.10 -14.10
N ASP A 194 7.60 -4.67 -14.26
CA ASP A 194 7.79 -6.12 -14.31
C ASP A 194 7.72 -6.76 -12.91
N GLU A 195 7.97 -5.97 -11.87
CA GLU A 195 7.89 -6.40 -10.48
C GLU A 195 6.42 -6.38 -10.01
N PRO A 196 5.77 -7.54 -9.78
CA PRO A 196 4.35 -7.61 -9.42
C PRO A 196 4.01 -6.86 -8.12
N ARG A 197 4.97 -6.78 -7.19
CA ARG A 197 4.78 -6.05 -5.93
C ARG A 197 4.63 -4.56 -6.17
N ARG A 198 5.33 -3.99 -7.16
CA ARG A 198 5.19 -2.58 -7.55
C ARG A 198 3.82 -2.34 -8.19
N ASN A 199 3.40 -3.24 -9.08
CA ASN A 199 2.06 -3.16 -9.68
C ASN A 199 0.96 -3.17 -8.61
N GLY A 200 1.10 -3.97 -7.56
CA GLY A 200 0.16 -3.98 -6.42
C GLY A 200 0.14 -2.67 -5.62
N LYS A 201 1.20 -1.85 -5.67
CA LYS A 201 1.22 -0.55 -4.99
C LYS A 201 0.43 0.53 -5.74
N VAL A 202 0.23 0.36 -7.04
CA VAL A 202 -0.57 1.29 -7.84
C VAL A 202 -1.99 1.41 -7.27
N PRO A 203 -2.82 0.36 -7.24
CA PRO A 203 -4.17 0.49 -6.69
C PRO A 203 -4.19 0.71 -5.17
N LYS A 204 -3.21 0.20 -4.45
CA LYS A 204 -3.13 0.35 -2.99
C LYS A 204 -2.93 1.79 -2.55
N LEU A 205 -2.00 2.49 -3.17
CA LEU A 205 -1.63 3.85 -2.77
C LEU A 205 -2.39 4.91 -3.57
N LEU A 206 -2.71 4.63 -4.83
CA LEU A 206 -3.36 5.57 -5.74
C LEU A 206 -4.85 5.29 -5.94
N THR A 207 -5.55 4.78 -4.92
CA THR A 207 -6.99 4.47 -4.97
C THR A 207 -7.79 5.70 -5.42
N HIS A 208 -7.46 6.90 -4.94
CA HIS A 208 -8.10 8.15 -5.31
C HIS A 208 -7.94 8.54 -6.80
N ARG A 209 -6.91 8.02 -7.47
CA ARG A 209 -6.71 8.21 -8.92
C ARG A 209 -7.58 7.24 -9.74
N ILE A 210 -7.86 6.06 -9.19
CA ILE A 210 -8.67 5.02 -9.84
C ILE A 210 -10.15 5.28 -9.63
N PHE A 211 -10.51 5.79 -8.45
CA PHE A 211 -11.88 6.13 -8.06
C PHE A 211 -11.99 7.65 -7.83
N PRO A 212 -12.10 8.46 -8.90
CA PRO A 212 -11.99 9.92 -8.80
C PRO A 212 -13.13 10.57 -8.01
N GLU A 213 -14.30 9.92 -7.94
CA GLU A 213 -15.48 10.40 -7.21
C GLU A 213 -15.63 9.77 -5.82
N ALA A 214 -14.68 8.91 -5.42
CA ALA A 214 -14.76 8.28 -4.11
C ALA A 214 -14.54 9.30 -2.98
N GLN A 215 -15.42 9.23 -1.99
CA GLN A 215 -15.30 9.99 -0.75
C GLN A 215 -14.50 9.19 0.29
N TYR A 216 -14.73 7.88 0.35
CA TYR A 216 -14.08 6.98 1.30
C TYR A 216 -13.58 5.72 0.62
N SER A 217 -12.43 5.23 1.05
CA SER A 217 -11.93 3.92 0.62
C SER A 217 -11.29 3.13 1.76
N ILE A 218 -11.49 1.84 1.70
CA ILE A 218 -10.84 0.84 2.54
C ILE A 218 -10.04 -0.07 1.61
N TRP A 219 -8.71 -0.01 1.70
CA TRP A 219 -7.83 -0.98 1.04
C TRP A 219 -7.62 -2.19 1.94
N ILE A 220 -7.69 -3.38 1.37
CA ILE A 220 -7.27 -4.64 2.01
C ILE A 220 -6.37 -5.44 1.07
N ASP A 221 -5.30 -6.04 1.59
CA ASP A 221 -4.42 -6.90 0.77
C ASP A 221 -5.15 -8.19 0.35
N GLY A 222 -4.82 -8.73 -0.84
CA GLY A 222 -5.56 -9.83 -1.50
C GLY A 222 -5.70 -11.13 -0.70
N LYS A 223 -4.80 -11.40 0.27
CA LYS A 223 -4.86 -12.56 1.17
C LYS A 223 -5.79 -12.39 2.38
N MET A 224 -6.50 -11.27 2.46
CA MET A 224 -7.29 -10.91 3.63
C MET A 224 -8.78 -11.11 3.36
N GLU A 225 -9.47 -11.73 4.31
CA GLU A 225 -10.92 -11.79 4.36
C GLU A 225 -11.43 -10.80 5.41
N LEU A 226 -12.12 -9.77 4.99
CA LEU A 226 -12.74 -8.79 5.87
C LEU A 226 -13.92 -9.41 6.60
N VAL A 227 -13.95 -9.31 7.94
CA VAL A 227 -15.00 -9.92 8.78
C VAL A 227 -15.82 -8.90 9.56
N ILE A 228 -15.64 -7.63 9.30
CA ILE A 228 -16.37 -6.52 9.91
C ILE A 228 -17.00 -5.68 8.81
N ASP A 229 -18.23 -5.24 9.02
CA ASP A 229 -18.93 -4.36 8.09
C ASP A 229 -18.13 -3.07 7.82
N PRO A 230 -17.91 -2.69 6.55
CA PRO A 230 -17.06 -1.55 6.19
C PRO A 230 -17.60 -0.21 6.70
N LEU A 231 -18.93 -0.06 6.87
CA LEU A 231 -19.50 1.16 7.42
C LEU A 231 -19.14 1.33 8.90
N LEU A 232 -19.10 0.23 9.66
CA LEU A 232 -18.61 0.21 11.04
C LEU A 232 -17.13 0.58 11.13
N LEU A 233 -16.33 0.23 10.12
CA LEU A 233 -14.91 0.62 10.06
C LEU A 233 -14.76 2.11 9.81
N LEU A 234 -15.52 2.69 8.88
CA LEU A 234 -15.46 4.13 8.63
C LEU A 234 -15.88 4.91 9.89
N GLU A 235 -16.94 4.48 10.55
CA GLU A 235 -17.41 5.09 11.79
C GLU A 235 -16.31 5.03 12.86
N ARG A 236 -15.76 3.85 13.13
CA ARG A 236 -14.77 3.62 14.19
C ARG A 236 -13.45 4.35 13.93
N TYR A 237 -12.95 4.27 12.70
CA TYR A 237 -11.57 4.64 12.40
C TYR A 237 -11.42 6.04 11.80
N LEU A 238 -12.48 6.61 11.23
CA LEU A 238 -12.45 7.97 10.68
C LEU A 238 -13.42 8.90 11.44
N TRP A 239 -14.70 8.61 11.39
CA TRP A 239 -15.73 9.58 11.77
C TRP A 239 -15.75 9.89 13.26
N ARG A 240 -15.71 8.86 14.11
CA ARG A 240 -15.74 9.01 15.57
C ARG A 240 -14.61 9.87 16.10
N GLY A 241 -13.41 9.73 15.54
CA GLY A 241 -12.22 10.49 15.92
C GLY A 241 -11.96 11.74 15.09
N GLY A 242 -12.78 12.00 14.06
CA GLY A 242 -12.57 13.14 13.17
C GLY A 242 -11.33 13.00 12.26
N HIS A 243 -10.86 11.78 12.03
CA HIS A 243 -9.68 11.51 11.20
C HIS A 243 -10.05 11.38 9.72
N SER A 244 -9.16 11.77 8.82
CA SER A 244 -9.28 11.52 7.38
C SER A 244 -8.46 10.32 6.89
N PHE A 245 -7.61 9.76 7.76
CA PHE A 245 -6.75 8.63 7.42
C PHE A 245 -6.50 7.76 8.65
N ALA A 246 -6.64 6.45 8.49
CA ALA A 246 -6.31 5.48 9.53
C ALA A 246 -5.57 4.27 8.95
N ILE A 247 -4.60 3.77 9.73
CA ILE A 247 -3.76 2.64 9.36
C ILE A 247 -3.36 1.87 10.62
N ALA A 248 -3.15 0.56 10.50
CA ALA A 248 -2.68 -0.22 11.65
C ALA A 248 -1.18 0.01 11.91
N ARG A 249 -0.79 -0.10 13.18
CA ARG A 249 0.62 -0.11 13.56
C ARG A 249 1.25 -1.47 13.26
N HIS A 250 2.50 -1.48 12.77
CA HIS A 250 3.27 -2.70 12.62
C HIS A 250 3.43 -3.45 13.97
N LYS A 251 3.36 -4.79 13.91
CA LYS A 251 3.36 -5.64 15.11
C LYS A 251 4.63 -5.50 15.97
N HIS A 252 5.79 -5.42 15.33
CA HIS A 252 7.09 -5.53 16.01
C HIS A 252 7.92 -4.26 15.97
N HIS A 253 8.06 -3.65 14.78
CA HIS A 253 8.97 -2.55 14.55
C HIS A 253 8.26 -1.20 14.64
N ARG A 254 8.93 -0.22 15.24
CA ARG A 254 8.46 1.17 15.30
C ARG A 254 9.28 2.10 14.45
N SER A 255 10.55 1.78 14.23
CA SER A 255 11.44 2.53 13.34
C SER A 255 11.51 1.89 11.96
N ILE A 256 11.48 2.71 10.89
CA ILE A 256 11.69 2.21 9.52
C ILE A 256 13.07 1.57 9.36
N PHE A 257 14.07 2.02 10.11
CA PHE A 257 15.42 1.42 10.07
C PHE A 257 15.44 0.00 10.63
N GLU A 258 14.67 -0.27 11.71
CA GLU A 258 14.48 -1.63 12.23
C GLU A 258 13.77 -2.54 11.22
N GLU A 259 12.73 -2.00 10.56
CA GLU A 259 11.99 -2.73 9.52
C GLU A 259 12.87 -2.98 8.30
N ALA A 260 13.71 -2.03 7.89
CA ALA A 260 14.67 -2.16 6.81
C ALA A 260 15.65 -3.32 7.10
N ASP A 261 16.23 -3.36 8.29
CA ASP A 261 17.13 -4.43 8.72
C ASP A 261 16.43 -5.80 8.76
N ALA A 262 15.17 -5.84 9.22
CA ALA A 262 14.38 -7.06 9.20
C ALA A 262 14.07 -7.52 7.76
N ASN A 263 13.80 -6.61 6.83
CA ASN A 263 13.62 -6.93 5.42
C ASN A 263 14.89 -7.51 4.79
N LYS A 264 16.06 -6.93 5.09
CA LYS A 264 17.36 -7.44 4.63
C LYS A 264 17.65 -8.85 5.17
N ARG A 265 17.43 -9.07 6.48
CA ARG A 265 17.62 -10.40 7.10
C ARG A 265 16.68 -11.45 6.51
N ARG A 266 15.44 -11.09 6.23
CA ARG A 266 14.40 -11.98 5.68
C ARG A 266 14.42 -12.06 4.16
N LYS A 267 15.36 -11.41 3.49
CA LYS A 267 15.48 -11.36 2.02
C LYS A 267 14.17 -10.93 1.34
N ARG A 268 13.51 -9.91 1.90
CA ARG A 268 12.23 -9.43 1.39
C ARG A 268 12.37 -8.52 0.17
N TYR A 269 13.54 -7.95 -0.04
CA TYR A 269 13.93 -7.20 -1.24
C TYR A 269 15.45 -7.06 -1.32
N ALA A 270 15.98 -6.52 -2.44
CA ALA A 270 17.40 -6.34 -2.67
C ALA A 270 18.05 -5.49 -1.58
N ARG A 271 19.05 -6.05 -0.89
CA ARG A 271 19.76 -5.38 0.20
C ARG A 271 20.33 -4.03 -0.24
N PRO A 272 21.08 -3.91 -1.37
CA PRO A 272 21.70 -2.64 -1.76
C PRO A 272 20.66 -1.54 -2.01
N LEU A 273 19.47 -1.86 -2.52
CA LEU A 273 18.40 -0.89 -2.71
C LEU A 273 17.80 -0.43 -1.36
N ILE A 274 17.66 -1.35 -0.40
CA ILE A 274 17.20 -1.00 0.96
C ILE A 274 18.23 -0.11 1.65
N ASP A 275 19.52 -0.40 1.50
CA ASP A 275 20.60 0.39 2.11
C ASP A 275 20.63 1.80 1.55
N LYS A 276 20.60 1.99 0.23
CA LYS A 276 20.51 3.30 -0.42
C LYS A 276 19.24 4.07 -0.01
N HIS A 277 18.10 3.40 0.06
CA HIS A 277 16.85 3.98 0.52
C HIS A 277 16.98 4.56 1.94
N MET A 278 17.55 3.80 2.87
CA MET A 278 17.73 4.23 4.26
C MET A 278 18.83 5.26 4.44
N GLU A 279 19.88 5.20 3.64
CA GLU A 279 20.95 6.20 3.59
C GLU A 279 20.39 7.56 3.20
N GLN A 280 19.65 7.63 2.09
CA GLN A 280 19.01 8.87 1.62
C GLN A 280 18.11 9.50 2.69
N TYR A 281 17.31 8.69 3.38
CA TYR A 281 16.43 9.24 4.42
C TYR A 281 17.19 9.77 5.65
N ARG A 282 18.36 9.17 6.00
CA ARG A 282 19.23 9.69 7.04
C ARG A 282 19.89 11.02 6.62
N GLU A 283 20.40 11.09 5.40
CA GLU A 283 20.98 12.31 4.83
C GLU A 283 19.97 13.46 4.81
N GLU A 284 18.69 13.16 4.58
CA GLU A 284 17.58 14.11 4.63
C GLU A 284 17.06 14.38 6.06
N GLY A 285 17.76 13.91 7.09
CA GLY A 285 17.53 14.26 8.50
C GLY A 285 16.53 13.36 9.24
N MET A 286 16.10 12.23 8.65
CA MET A 286 15.20 11.31 9.36
C MET A 286 15.96 10.49 10.40
N GLU A 287 15.58 10.67 11.67
CA GLU A 287 16.11 9.89 12.79
C GLU A 287 15.26 8.63 13.07
N PRO A 288 15.86 7.59 13.68
CA PRO A 288 15.11 6.46 14.19
C PRO A 288 13.95 6.87 15.11
N TRP A 289 12.88 6.11 15.07
CA TRP A 289 11.76 6.38 15.96
C TRP A 289 12.18 6.28 17.43
N SER A 290 11.71 7.21 18.23
CA SER A 290 11.92 7.22 19.68
C SER A 290 10.63 7.63 20.40
N SER A 291 10.57 7.34 21.71
CA SER A 291 9.41 7.69 22.54
C SER A 291 9.13 9.19 22.64
N LYS A 292 10.09 10.04 22.25
CA LYS A 292 9.89 11.50 22.15
C LYS A 292 8.82 11.89 21.11
N LYS A 293 8.52 11.02 20.14
CA LYS A 293 7.46 11.23 19.14
C LYS A 293 6.05 10.98 19.69
N LEU A 294 5.92 10.36 20.88
CA LEU A 294 4.63 10.15 21.52
C LEU A 294 4.04 11.45 22.07
N PRO A 295 2.68 11.57 22.17
CA PRO A 295 1.68 10.60 21.71
C PRO A 295 1.34 10.70 20.21
N TYR A 296 1.89 11.67 19.49
CA TYR A 296 1.47 12.03 18.13
C TYR A 296 1.79 10.94 17.09
N ILE A 297 3.01 10.38 17.17
CA ILE A 297 3.45 9.32 16.24
C ILE A 297 3.82 8.08 17.04
N THR A 298 2.93 7.11 17.05
CA THR A 298 3.11 5.86 17.82
C THR A 298 4.10 4.89 17.17
N SER A 299 4.33 5.02 15.87
CA SER A 299 5.29 4.26 15.08
C SER A 299 5.52 4.94 13.72
N ASP A 300 6.74 4.85 13.19
CA ASP A 300 7.03 5.22 11.79
C ASP A 300 6.63 4.09 10.83
N VAL A 301 6.38 2.87 11.33
CA VAL A 301 6.12 1.68 10.52
C VAL A 301 4.65 1.26 10.61
N PRO A 302 3.89 1.34 9.52
CA PRO A 302 2.51 0.87 9.46
C PRO A 302 2.42 -0.64 9.15
N GLU A 303 1.25 -1.22 9.44
CA GLU A 303 0.78 -2.46 8.83
C GLU A 303 -0.14 -2.08 7.66
N GLY A 304 0.46 -1.95 6.49
CA GLY A 304 -0.22 -1.43 5.31
C GLY A 304 -1.20 -2.41 4.64
N ALA A 305 -1.45 -3.58 5.22
CA ALA A 305 -2.42 -4.51 4.66
C ALA A 305 -3.87 -4.01 4.76
N ILE A 306 -4.12 -3.01 5.63
CA ILE A 306 -5.35 -2.22 5.62
C ILE A 306 -5.01 -0.73 5.63
N ILE A 307 -5.73 0.05 4.80
CA ILE A 307 -5.66 1.52 4.79
C ILE A 307 -7.08 2.04 4.67
N ILE A 308 -7.51 2.89 5.61
CA ILE A 308 -8.84 3.47 5.64
C ILE A 308 -8.70 4.98 5.41
N ARG A 309 -9.40 5.53 4.41
CA ARG A 309 -9.19 6.91 3.94
C ARG A 309 -10.49 7.62 3.64
N GLU A 310 -10.57 8.88 4.03
CA GLU A 310 -11.37 9.89 3.40
C GLU A 310 -10.52 10.54 2.28
N HIS A 311 -11.08 10.71 1.10
CA HIS A 311 -10.38 11.27 -0.06
C HIS A 311 -10.41 12.80 -0.01
N THR A 312 -9.73 13.38 1.00
CA THR A 312 -9.47 14.82 1.07
C THR A 312 -8.25 15.19 0.20
N PRO A 313 -8.10 16.45 -0.23
CA PRO A 313 -6.90 16.87 -0.95
C PRO A 313 -5.61 16.51 -0.21
N LEU A 314 -5.58 16.65 1.12
CA LEU A 314 -4.40 16.35 1.93
C LEU A 314 -4.11 14.85 2.04
N SER A 315 -5.13 14.01 2.24
CA SER A 315 -4.93 12.55 2.27
C SER A 315 -4.55 11.99 0.89
N ASN A 316 -5.06 12.59 -0.17
CA ASN A 316 -4.67 12.27 -1.54
C ASN A 316 -3.23 12.71 -1.82
N LEU A 317 -2.82 13.91 -1.40
CA LEU A 317 -1.42 14.35 -1.46
C LEU A 317 -0.50 13.38 -0.74
N PHE A 318 -0.82 13.03 0.51
CA PHE A 318 -0.05 12.05 1.28
C PHE A 318 0.14 10.74 0.51
N CYS A 319 -0.93 10.21 -0.09
CA CYS A 319 -0.87 8.97 -0.88
C CYS A 319 -0.01 9.12 -2.15
N CYS A 320 -0.06 10.28 -2.82
CA CYS A 320 0.81 10.56 -3.98
C CYS A 320 2.29 10.58 -3.55
N LEU A 321 2.61 11.29 -2.46
CA LEU A 321 3.98 11.36 -1.94
C LEU A 321 4.48 9.99 -1.50
N TRP A 322 3.64 9.22 -0.80
CA TRP A 322 3.97 7.86 -0.39
C TRP A 322 4.21 6.94 -1.58
N PHE A 323 3.38 7.04 -2.63
CA PHE A 323 3.59 6.32 -3.87
C PHE A 323 4.90 6.72 -4.56
N ASN A 324 5.21 8.02 -4.64
CA ASN A 324 6.41 8.52 -5.29
C ASN A 324 7.68 8.01 -4.60
N GLU A 325 7.71 7.98 -3.27
CA GLU A 325 8.83 7.41 -2.51
C GLU A 325 8.96 5.88 -2.72
N VAL A 326 7.83 5.15 -2.74
CA VAL A 326 7.81 3.72 -3.06
C VAL A 326 8.29 3.47 -4.50
N ASN A 327 7.88 4.32 -5.44
CA ASN A 327 8.30 4.23 -6.84
C ASN A 327 9.80 4.49 -7.01
N ARG A 328 10.31 5.52 -6.32
CA ARG A 328 11.71 5.93 -6.35
C ARG A 328 12.65 4.86 -5.78
N PHE A 329 12.27 4.20 -4.69
CA PHE A 329 13.17 3.31 -3.95
C PHE A 329 12.74 1.84 -4.03
N THR A 330 12.00 1.36 -3.07
CA THR A 330 11.62 -0.04 -2.95
C THR A 330 10.11 -0.23 -2.84
N PRO A 331 9.54 -1.35 -3.34
CA PRO A 331 8.11 -1.63 -3.21
C PRO A 331 7.69 -1.98 -1.77
N ARG A 332 8.58 -1.77 -0.80
CA ARG A 332 8.31 -1.92 0.64
C ARG A 332 7.72 -0.64 1.19
N ASP A 333 6.40 -0.46 0.97
CA ASP A 333 5.62 0.72 1.36
C ASP A 333 5.80 1.12 2.83
N GLN A 334 6.03 0.15 3.72
CA GLN A 334 6.31 0.37 5.14
C GLN A 334 7.55 1.24 5.38
N LEU A 335 8.55 1.18 4.50
CA LEU A 335 9.80 1.93 4.66
C LEU A 335 9.63 3.42 4.32
N SER A 336 8.69 3.77 3.45
CA SER A 336 8.48 5.14 2.99
C SER A 336 7.39 5.90 3.77
N PHE A 337 6.46 5.20 4.44
CA PHE A 337 5.36 5.83 5.16
C PHE A 337 5.84 6.86 6.20
N GLY A 338 6.68 6.41 7.13
CA GLY A 338 7.18 7.25 8.22
C GLY A 338 8.00 8.45 7.71
N TYR A 339 8.72 8.27 6.60
CA TYR A 339 9.45 9.37 5.96
C TYR A 339 8.50 10.43 5.41
N VAL A 340 7.44 10.06 4.72
CA VAL A 340 6.45 11.03 4.22
C VAL A 340 5.76 11.78 5.37
N VAL A 341 5.42 11.07 6.45
CA VAL A 341 4.89 11.71 7.67
C VAL A 341 5.88 12.72 8.25
N TYR A 342 7.15 12.34 8.36
CA TYR A 342 8.24 13.20 8.82
C TYR A 342 8.36 14.48 7.97
N ARG A 343 8.37 14.31 6.64
CA ARG A 343 8.53 15.45 5.70
C ARG A 343 7.33 16.39 5.69
N LEU A 344 6.13 15.92 5.98
CA LEU A 344 4.93 16.76 6.11
C LEU A 344 4.86 17.49 7.46
N ASN A 345 5.79 17.24 8.36
CA ASN A 345 6.05 17.98 9.60
C ASN A 345 4.78 18.35 10.40
N GLY A 346 3.96 17.34 10.72
CA GLY A 346 2.74 17.52 11.52
C GLY A 346 1.52 18.06 10.74
N SER A 347 1.66 18.42 9.48
CA SER A 347 0.54 18.89 8.66
C SER A 347 -0.45 17.77 8.28
N PHE A 348 -0.03 16.52 8.34
CA PHE A 348 -0.86 15.36 8.05
C PHE A 348 -1.22 14.61 9.34
N LEU A 349 -2.48 14.71 9.72
CA LEU A 349 -3.03 14.02 10.89
C LEU A 349 -3.66 12.70 10.48
N PHE A 350 -3.28 11.63 11.16
CA PHE A 350 -3.80 10.29 10.92
C PHE A 350 -3.92 9.51 12.22
N TRP A 351 -4.74 8.48 12.21
CA TRP A 351 -4.85 7.57 13.33
C TRP A 351 -4.15 6.25 13.05
N MET A 352 -3.20 5.90 13.91
CA MET A 352 -2.52 4.60 13.85
C MET A 352 -3.05 3.71 14.98
N PHE A 353 -3.91 2.75 14.61
CA PHE A 353 -4.57 1.88 15.57
C PHE A 353 -3.72 0.62 15.90
N PRO A 354 -3.98 -0.03 17.06
CA PRO A 354 -3.18 -1.16 17.54
C PRO A 354 -3.25 -2.38 16.61
N ASN A 355 -2.14 -3.13 16.53
CA ASN A 355 -2.09 -4.37 15.74
C ASN A 355 -3.08 -5.44 16.22
N CYS A 356 -3.49 -5.46 17.50
CA CYS A 356 -4.48 -6.42 17.98
C CYS A 356 -5.88 -6.14 17.40
N GLU A 357 -6.26 -4.86 17.19
CA GLU A 357 -7.48 -4.50 16.46
C GLU A 357 -7.38 -4.99 15.00
N TYR A 358 -6.25 -4.71 14.33
CA TYR A 358 -5.98 -5.22 12.97
C TYR A 358 -6.23 -6.73 12.86
N ASN A 359 -5.69 -7.53 13.80
CA ASN A 359 -5.87 -8.97 13.79
C ASN A 359 -7.34 -9.41 14.01
N SER A 360 -8.19 -8.53 14.51
CA SER A 360 -9.62 -8.79 14.73
C SER A 360 -10.49 -8.39 13.54
N LEU A 361 -9.96 -7.56 12.62
CA LEU A 361 -10.67 -7.11 11.42
C LEU A 361 -10.76 -8.19 10.34
N PHE A 362 -9.83 -9.18 10.39
CA PHE A 362 -9.61 -10.09 9.27
C PHE A 362 -9.41 -11.53 9.68
N ILE A 363 -9.76 -12.44 8.76
CA ILE A 363 -9.14 -13.74 8.66
C ILE A 363 -7.96 -13.62 7.69
N LEU A 364 -6.76 -13.97 8.17
CA LEU A 364 -5.53 -13.91 7.40
C LEU A 364 -5.26 -15.26 6.78
N HIS A 365 -5.34 -15.35 5.46
CA HIS A 365 -5.04 -16.55 4.70
C HIS A 365 -3.56 -16.63 4.33
N LYS A 366 -3.08 -17.85 4.04
CA LYS A 366 -1.74 -18.04 3.50
C LYS A 366 -1.70 -17.61 2.04
N HIS A 367 -0.54 -17.11 1.60
CA HIS A 367 -0.33 -16.91 0.16
C HIS A 367 -0.48 -18.21 -0.60
N THR A 368 -1.09 -18.16 -1.77
CA THR A 368 -1.26 -19.32 -2.65
C THR A 368 0.05 -19.75 -3.27
N ARG A 369 0.98 -18.81 -3.41
CA ARG A 369 2.28 -19.01 -4.01
C ARG A 369 3.37 -18.40 -3.14
N GLU A 370 4.41 -19.17 -2.84
CA GLU A 370 5.65 -18.61 -2.33
C GLU A 370 6.40 -17.94 -3.47
N HIS A 371 6.81 -16.71 -3.26
CA HIS A 371 7.48 -15.93 -4.28
C HIS A 371 8.87 -15.51 -3.82
N SER A 372 9.87 -15.85 -4.63
CA SER A 372 11.16 -15.17 -4.62
C SER A 372 11.35 -14.47 -5.96
N SER A 373 11.47 -13.15 -5.99
CA SER A 373 11.90 -12.47 -7.19
C SER A 373 13.43 -12.51 -7.30
N LYS A 374 13.97 -12.46 -8.53
CA LYS A 374 15.43 -12.36 -8.73
C LYS A 374 16.02 -11.16 -7.98
N VAL A 375 15.25 -10.08 -7.86
CA VAL A 375 15.64 -8.84 -7.17
C VAL A 375 15.88 -9.05 -5.67
N GLU A 376 15.19 -9.99 -5.02
CA GLU A 376 15.38 -10.27 -3.57
C GLU A 376 16.77 -10.81 -3.23
N TRP A 377 17.46 -11.42 -4.19
CA TRP A 377 18.73 -12.09 -4.01
C TRP A 377 19.93 -11.26 -4.44
N VAL A 378 19.70 -10.09 -5.01
CA VAL A 378 20.75 -9.18 -5.47
C VAL A 378 21.61 -8.72 -4.29
N LYS A 379 22.93 -8.88 -4.41
CA LYS A 379 23.91 -8.54 -3.38
C LYS A 379 24.59 -7.20 -3.62
N SER A 380 24.66 -6.77 -4.89
CA SER A 380 25.23 -5.46 -5.30
C SER A 380 24.31 -4.76 -6.28
N LEU A 381 24.53 -3.46 -6.51
CA LEU A 381 23.78 -2.69 -7.52
C LEU A 381 24.15 -3.14 -8.94
N ASP A 382 25.37 -3.65 -9.15
CA ASP A 382 25.80 -4.15 -10.46
C ASP A 382 25.08 -5.46 -10.82
N GLU A 383 24.94 -6.39 -9.86
CA GLU A 383 24.11 -7.58 -10.05
C GLU A 383 22.65 -7.22 -10.41
N LEU A 384 22.13 -6.12 -9.88
CA LEU A 384 20.77 -5.65 -10.21
C LEU A 384 20.65 -5.29 -11.70
N LYS A 385 21.69 -4.68 -12.29
CA LYS A 385 21.73 -4.34 -13.72
C LYS A 385 21.67 -5.60 -14.60
N ASP A 386 22.22 -6.70 -14.13
CA ASP A 386 22.31 -7.97 -14.86
C ASP A 386 21.07 -8.87 -14.69
N THR A 387 20.16 -8.56 -13.78
CA THR A 387 18.96 -9.40 -13.53
C THR A 387 18.00 -9.45 -14.71
N GLY A 388 18.05 -8.49 -15.62
CA GLY A 388 17.10 -8.30 -16.70
C GLY A 388 15.68 -7.98 -16.22
N VAL A 389 15.50 -7.70 -14.92
CA VAL A 389 14.22 -7.29 -14.36
C VAL A 389 14.07 -5.79 -14.54
N MET A 390 13.05 -5.40 -15.28
CA MET A 390 12.69 -4.00 -15.43
C MET A 390 11.88 -3.57 -14.21
N LEU A 391 12.41 -2.66 -13.43
CA LEU A 391 11.68 -2.08 -12.29
C LEU A 391 10.51 -1.22 -12.79
N GLU A 392 10.66 -0.62 -13.96
CA GLU A 392 9.60 0.09 -14.68
C GLU A 392 9.62 -0.31 -16.17
N ARG A 393 8.48 -0.69 -16.75
CA ARG A 393 8.39 -1.43 -18.02
C ARG A 393 8.56 -0.60 -19.28
N ARG A 394 8.39 0.71 -19.23
CA ARG A 394 8.30 1.59 -20.40
C ARG A 394 9.47 2.53 -20.60
N GLY A 395 10.60 2.22 -20.11
CA GLY A 395 11.83 2.82 -20.57
C GLY A 395 12.43 1.93 -21.63
N GLY A 396 12.70 2.43 -22.80
CA GLY A 396 13.27 1.65 -23.89
C GLY A 396 14.37 0.68 -23.44
N ILE A 397 14.54 -0.38 -24.17
CA ILE A 397 15.48 -1.48 -23.91
C ILE A 397 16.78 -0.98 -23.26
N GLY A 398 17.00 -1.28 -21.99
CA GLY A 398 18.25 -1.05 -21.28
C GLY A 398 18.32 0.17 -20.35
N LEU A 399 17.29 1.02 -20.27
CA LEU A 399 17.32 2.24 -19.46
C LEU A 399 16.97 2.03 -17.97
N LEU A 400 16.14 1.08 -17.62
CA LEU A 400 15.40 1.09 -16.34
C LEU A 400 16.16 0.59 -15.13
N THR A 401 17.00 -0.41 -15.26
CA THR A 401 17.89 -0.80 -14.16
C THR A 401 19.01 0.23 -13.96
N ARG A 402 19.48 0.84 -15.05
CA ARG A 402 20.47 1.92 -14.98
C ARG A 402 19.88 3.18 -14.40
N ASP A 403 18.64 3.55 -14.74
CA ASP A 403 18.06 4.83 -14.35
C ASP A 403 17.50 4.84 -12.94
N VAL A 404 16.89 3.77 -12.45
CA VAL A 404 16.52 3.67 -11.04
C VAL A 404 17.76 3.65 -10.15
N VAL A 405 18.82 2.95 -10.54
CA VAL A 405 20.11 2.98 -9.85
C VAL A 405 20.78 4.35 -10.02
N ALA A 406 20.72 4.97 -11.20
CA ALA A 406 21.27 6.29 -11.46
C ALA A 406 20.47 7.41 -10.75
N ILE A 407 19.16 7.29 -10.60
CA ILE A 407 18.33 8.18 -9.77
C ILE A 407 18.77 8.10 -8.30
N ILE A 408 19.03 6.89 -7.82
CA ILE A 408 19.50 6.65 -6.45
C ILE A 408 20.94 7.19 -6.29
N ASP A 409 21.85 6.89 -7.23
CA ASP A 409 23.26 7.27 -7.16
C ASP A 409 23.50 8.78 -7.38
N LYS A 410 22.71 9.44 -8.24
CA LYS A 410 22.81 10.91 -8.45
C LYS A 410 22.15 11.73 -7.34
N GLY A 411 21.26 11.14 -6.55
CA GLY A 411 20.77 11.73 -5.32
C GLY A 411 21.84 11.88 -4.23
N SER A 412 22.94 11.10 -4.32
CA SER A 412 24.07 11.15 -3.39
C SER A 412 25.18 12.12 -3.79
N ASN A 413 25.19 12.62 -5.03
CA ASN A 413 26.17 13.61 -5.50
C ASN A 413 25.51 14.98 -5.72
N SER A 414 25.11 15.66 -4.63
CA SER A 414 24.60 17.03 -4.68
C SER A 414 25.73 18.06 -4.78
N THR A 415 26.45 18.09 -5.91
CA THR A 415 27.21 19.26 -6.32
C THR A 415 26.72 19.67 -7.70
N GLY A 416 25.71 20.52 -7.73
CA GLY A 416 25.45 21.58 -8.68
C GLY A 416 25.39 21.23 -10.16
N LEU A 417 24.35 20.45 -10.59
CA LEU A 417 23.75 20.63 -11.92
C LEU A 417 22.32 20.04 -11.88
N PRO A 418 21.33 20.62 -12.53
CA PRO A 418 19.97 20.08 -12.57
C PRO A 418 20.00 18.81 -13.41
N VAL A 419 19.92 17.67 -12.78
CA VAL A 419 19.69 16.41 -13.46
C VAL A 419 18.19 16.23 -13.61
N ASN A 420 17.71 16.47 -14.80
CA ASN A 420 16.34 16.12 -15.21
C ASN A 420 16.22 14.60 -15.26
N TYR A 421 15.36 14.06 -14.42
CA TYR A 421 14.89 12.69 -14.48
C TYR A 421 13.38 12.63 -14.43
#